data_564cd2a4d914efbfda33fc6544e948c7
#
_entry.id   564cd2a4d914efbfda33fc6544e948c7
#
_cell.length_a   1.000
_cell.length_b   1.000
_cell.length_c   1.000
_cell.angle_alpha   90.00
_cell.angle_beta   90.00
_cell.angle_gamma   90.00
#
_symmetry.space_group_name_H-M   'P 1'
#
loop_
_entity.id
_entity.type
_entity.pdbx_description
1 polymer ?
#
loop_
_entity_poly.entity_id
_entity_poly.type
_entity_poly.pdbx_seq_one_letter_code
_entity_poly.pdbx_strand_id
1 'polypeptide(L)'
;MNLSTASRTFQLLSRILDSRTPTEPFLPPAGEKRPLPLRDPQQPLPRATQESQGVSSRHIQRFLEELDRGRDLYPQDVLVLRNGRVLCAAAWGAQDLRAVKYTFSACKSVVSLAVGLLIDDRNLSVTEQVADIF
;
A
#
# COMPACT_ATOMS: atom_id res chain seq x y z
N MET A 1 -5.61 23.54 -14.57
CA MET A 1 -4.82 22.94 -13.47
C MET A 1 -4.95 23.87 -12.27
N ASN A 2 -5.67 23.41 -11.22
CA ASN A 2 -6.07 24.28 -10.10
C ASN A 2 -4.88 24.49 -9.15
N LEU A 3 -4.35 25.70 -9.11
CA LEU A 3 -3.23 26.12 -8.25
C LEU A 3 -3.41 25.80 -6.75
N SER A 4 -4.65 25.58 -6.30
CA SER A 4 -4.97 25.25 -4.90
C SER A 4 -4.54 23.83 -4.48
N THR A 5 -4.59 22.86 -5.40
CA THR A 5 -4.24 21.46 -5.10
C THR A 5 -2.72 21.26 -5.03
N ALA A 6 -1.98 21.89 -5.94
CA ALA A 6 -0.51 21.87 -5.92
C ALA A 6 0.05 22.52 -4.64
N SER A 7 -0.58 23.62 -4.17
CA SER A 7 -0.19 24.30 -2.93
C SER A 7 -0.39 23.42 -1.69
N ARG A 8 -1.49 22.64 -1.62
CA ARG A 8 -1.75 21.72 -0.49
C ARG A 8 -0.76 20.54 -0.46
N THR A 9 -0.45 19.99 -1.60
CA THR A 9 0.53 18.88 -1.69
C THR A 9 1.91 19.36 -1.31
N PHE A 10 2.30 20.57 -1.74
CA PHE A 10 3.58 21.17 -1.36
C PHE A 10 3.66 21.50 0.13
N GLN A 11 2.56 21.98 0.75
CA GLN A 11 2.48 22.22 2.19
C GLN A 11 2.54 20.94 3.01
N LEU A 12 1.97 19.84 2.52
CA LEU A 12 2.07 18.52 3.16
C LEU A 12 3.51 17.98 3.09
N LEU A 13 4.14 18.08 1.92
CA LEU A 13 5.53 17.65 1.73
C LEU A 13 6.50 18.50 2.57
N SER A 14 6.31 19.83 2.63
CA SER A 14 7.14 20.70 3.47
C SER A 14 6.99 20.38 4.96
N ARG A 15 5.80 20.05 5.44
CA ARG A 15 5.59 19.61 6.85
C ARG A 15 6.26 18.28 7.16
N ILE A 16 6.29 17.35 6.21
CA ILE A 16 7.00 16.07 6.36
C ILE A 16 8.52 16.28 6.37
N LEU A 17 9.02 17.21 5.54
CA LEU A 17 10.45 17.54 5.45
C LEU A 17 10.92 18.46 6.59
N ASP A 18 10.03 19.26 7.17
CA ASP A 18 10.36 20.23 8.23
C ASP A 18 10.21 19.66 9.67
N SER A 19 9.85 18.38 9.78
CA SER A 19 9.84 17.70 11.07
C SER A 19 11.28 17.45 11.53
N ARG A 20 11.91 18.51 12.08
CA ARG A 20 13.21 18.46 12.78
C ARG A 20 13.16 17.79 14.14
N THR A 21 12.12 17.06 14.45
CA THR A 21 12.13 16.13 15.56
C THR A 21 12.90 14.89 15.10
N PRO A 22 13.99 14.52 15.80
CA PRO A 22 14.57 13.20 15.61
C PRO A 22 13.44 12.20 15.91
N THR A 23 12.81 11.67 14.90
CA THR A 23 11.99 10.48 15.07
C THR A 23 12.98 9.40 15.45
N GLU A 24 13.05 9.10 16.76
CA GLU A 24 13.62 7.83 17.15
C GLU A 24 13.00 6.78 16.24
N PRO A 25 13.82 5.93 15.58
CA PRO A 25 13.27 4.92 14.72
C PRO A 25 12.31 4.10 15.57
N PHE A 26 11.01 4.18 15.26
CA PHE A 26 10.00 3.32 15.87
C PHE A 26 10.28 1.89 15.38
N LEU A 27 11.31 1.29 15.96
CA LEU A 27 11.52 -0.14 15.85
C LEU A 27 10.60 -0.74 16.92
N PRO A 28 9.54 -1.43 16.52
CA PRO A 28 8.77 -2.19 17.50
C PRO A 28 9.72 -3.12 18.22
N PRO A 29 9.58 -3.31 19.53
CA PRO A 29 10.41 -4.26 20.27
C PRO A 29 10.40 -5.58 19.53
N ALA A 30 11.56 -6.19 19.37
CA ALA A 30 11.71 -7.47 18.67
C ALA A 30 10.81 -8.50 19.35
N GLY A 31 9.57 -8.58 18.87
CA GLY A 31 8.63 -9.61 19.28
C GLY A 31 9.11 -10.97 18.80
N GLU A 32 8.75 -12.02 19.50
CA GLU A 32 9.00 -13.39 19.02
C GLU A 32 8.60 -13.51 17.56
N LYS A 33 9.57 -13.84 16.71
CA LYS A 33 9.34 -14.10 15.28
C LYS A 33 8.35 -15.27 15.17
N ARG A 34 7.08 -14.98 14.99
CA ARG A 34 6.13 -16.02 14.57
C ARG A 34 6.38 -16.29 13.10
N PRO A 35 6.78 -17.52 12.73
CA PRO A 35 6.84 -17.87 11.32
C PRO A 35 5.46 -17.65 10.73
N LEU A 36 5.38 -16.70 9.80
CA LEU A 36 4.17 -16.55 8.99
C LEU A 36 4.01 -17.82 8.16
N PRO A 37 2.84 -18.46 8.18
CA PRO A 37 2.62 -19.61 7.32
C PRO A 37 2.88 -19.19 5.88
N LEU A 38 3.86 -19.85 5.25
CA LEU A 38 4.17 -19.66 3.83
C LEU A 38 2.88 -19.99 3.06
N ARG A 39 2.27 -18.96 2.53
CA ARG A 39 1.10 -19.12 1.70
C ARG A 39 1.56 -19.49 0.29
N ASP A 40 0.94 -20.49 -0.31
CA ASP A 40 1.10 -20.79 -1.71
C ASP A 40 0.75 -19.55 -2.55
N PRO A 41 1.70 -18.96 -3.30
CA PRO A 41 1.44 -17.77 -4.11
C PRO A 41 0.37 -17.98 -5.18
N GLN A 42 0.08 -19.24 -5.55
CA GLN A 42 -0.96 -19.59 -6.52
C GLN A 42 -2.37 -19.62 -5.93
N GLN A 43 -2.49 -19.67 -4.60
CA GLN A 43 -3.80 -19.63 -3.97
C GLN A 43 -4.39 -18.21 -4.00
N PRO A 44 -5.64 -18.07 -4.44
CA PRO A 44 -6.32 -16.77 -4.43
C PRO A 44 -6.43 -16.24 -3.00
N LEU A 45 -6.37 -14.93 -2.83
CA LEU A 45 -6.58 -14.29 -1.53
C LEU A 45 -7.95 -14.67 -0.96
N PRO A 46 -8.05 -15.01 0.34
CA PRO A 46 -9.33 -15.33 0.94
C PRO A 46 -10.29 -14.14 0.82
N ARG A 47 -11.54 -14.42 0.59
CA ARG A 47 -12.60 -13.41 0.49
C ARG A 47 -13.44 -13.39 1.78
N ALA A 48 -14.05 -12.26 2.05
CA ALA A 48 -15.01 -12.09 3.12
C ALA A 48 -16.09 -11.10 2.70
N THR A 49 -17.24 -11.15 3.35
CA THR A 49 -18.24 -10.10 3.19
C THR A 49 -17.76 -8.84 3.89
N GLN A 50 -18.16 -7.70 3.39
CA GLN A 50 -17.77 -6.39 3.93
C GLN A 50 -18.19 -6.28 5.41
N GLU A 51 -19.44 -6.67 5.71
CA GLU A 51 -20.04 -6.62 7.04
C GLU A 51 -19.30 -7.50 8.04
N SER A 52 -18.84 -8.68 7.63
CA SER A 52 -18.07 -9.58 8.50
C SER A 52 -16.73 -9.01 8.93
N GLN A 53 -16.25 -8.02 8.19
CA GLN A 53 -15.01 -7.29 8.47
C GLN A 53 -15.26 -5.89 9.03
N GLY A 54 -16.49 -5.56 9.43
CA GLY A 54 -16.85 -4.27 9.99
C GLY A 54 -16.79 -3.11 8.98
N VAL A 55 -16.98 -3.41 7.70
CA VAL A 55 -17.10 -2.43 6.63
C VAL A 55 -18.50 -2.54 6.03
N SER A 56 -19.21 -1.42 5.89
CA SER A 56 -20.52 -1.44 5.23
C SER A 56 -20.35 -1.62 3.72
N SER A 57 -21.08 -2.58 3.13
CA SER A 57 -21.14 -2.78 1.69
C SER A 57 -21.62 -1.51 0.96
N ARG A 58 -22.49 -0.73 1.60
CA ARG A 58 -22.97 0.55 1.09
C ARG A 58 -21.82 1.58 0.94
N HIS A 59 -20.82 1.56 1.84
CA HIS A 59 -19.66 2.45 1.71
C HIS A 59 -18.76 2.01 0.55
N ILE A 60 -18.57 0.71 0.35
CA ILE A 60 -17.83 0.19 -0.80
C ILE A 60 -18.54 0.55 -2.10
N GLN A 61 -19.85 0.36 -2.16
CA GLN A 61 -20.65 0.74 -3.34
C GLN A 61 -20.48 2.22 -3.66
N ARG A 62 -20.69 3.11 -2.68
CA ARG A 62 -20.51 4.56 -2.86
C ARG A 62 -19.11 4.91 -3.36
N PHE A 63 -18.09 4.28 -2.79
CA PHE A 63 -16.70 4.48 -3.23
C PHE A 63 -16.52 4.12 -4.71
N LEU A 64 -17.05 2.97 -5.16
CA LEU A 64 -16.99 2.55 -6.56
C LEU A 64 -17.75 3.51 -7.48
N GLU A 65 -18.93 3.97 -7.05
CA GLU A 65 -19.72 4.94 -7.78
C GLU A 65 -19.01 6.31 -7.90
N GLU A 66 -18.30 6.74 -6.88
CA GLU A 66 -17.51 7.97 -6.91
C GLU A 66 -16.30 7.84 -7.84
N LEU A 67 -15.64 6.68 -7.89
CA LEU A 67 -14.58 6.40 -8.86
C LEU A 67 -15.11 6.42 -10.30
N ASP A 68 -16.27 5.82 -10.53
CA ASP A 68 -16.88 5.74 -11.86
C ASP A 68 -17.34 7.12 -12.37
N ARG A 69 -17.83 7.98 -11.48
CA ARG A 69 -18.30 9.34 -11.81
C ARG A 69 -17.16 10.37 -11.93
N GLY A 70 -15.97 10.05 -11.46
CA GLY A 70 -14.85 10.98 -11.43
C GLY A 70 -14.38 11.35 -12.83
N ARG A 71 -14.59 12.62 -13.25
CA ARG A 71 -14.27 13.11 -14.61
C ARG A 71 -12.77 13.10 -14.91
N ASP A 72 -11.94 13.20 -13.88
CA ASP A 72 -10.48 13.25 -13.98
C ASP A 72 -9.80 11.94 -13.50
N LEU A 73 -10.60 10.90 -13.29
CA LEU A 73 -10.15 9.59 -12.85
C LEU A 73 -10.41 8.57 -13.98
N TYR A 74 -9.43 7.73 -14.21
CA TYR A 74 -9.50 6.63 -15.17
C TYR A 74 -9.15 5.31 -14.45
N PRO A 75 -10.02 4.84 -13.55
CA PRO A 75 -9.75 3.63 -12.80
C PRO A 75 -9.69 2.44 -13.75
N GLN A 76 -8.67 1.62 -13.63
CA GLN A 76 -8.55 0.37 -14.36
C GLN A 76 -9.12 -0.78 -13.53
N ASP A 77 -8.69 -0.87 -12.29
CA ASP A 77 -9.20 -1.81 -11.31
C ASP A 77 -9.03 -1.30 -9.89
N VAL A 78 -9.72 -1.96 -8.98
CA VAL A 78 -9.61 -1.73 -7.55
C VAL A 78 -9.67 -3.06 -6.80
N LEU A 79 -8.85 -3.19 -5.79
CA LEU A 79 -8.86 -4.29 -4.85
C LEU A 79 -8.87 -3.73 -3.44
N VAL A 80 -9.91 -4.03 -2.68
CA VAL A 80 -10.03 -3.60 -1.28
C VAL A 80 -9.83 -4.80 -0.38
N LEU A 81 -8.85 -4.70 0.51
CA LEU A 81 -8.53 -5.74 1.49
C LEU A 81 -8.67 -5.19 2.91
N ARG A 82 -9.09 -6.06 3.81
CA ARG A 82 -9.05 -5.83 5.25
C ARG A 82 -8.73 -7.14 5.97
N ASN A 83 -7.82 -7.07 6.94
CA ASN A 83 -7.38 -8.25 7.70
C ASN A 83 -6.94 -9.41 6.79
N GLY A 84 -6.24 -9.12 5.68
CA GLY A 84 -5.77 -10.10 4.72
C GLY A 84 -6.88 -10.76 3.88
N ARG A 85 -8.11 -10.25 3.89
CA ARG A 85 -9.25 -10.76 3.14
C ARG A 85 -9.72 -9.74 2.11
N VAL A 86 -10.05 -10.23 0.91
CA VAL A 86 -10.59 -9.41 -0.16
C VAL A 86 -12.06 -9.12 0.12
N LEU A 87 -12.40 -7.85 0.24
CA LEU A 87 -13.76 -7.35 0.43
C LEU A 87 -14.42 -6.94 -0.88
N CYS A 88 -13.63 -6.39 -1.79
CA CYS A 88 -14.09 -5.97 -3.09
C CYS A 88 -12.97 -6.14 -4.11
N ALA A 89 -13.35 -6.53 -5.32
CA ALA A 89 -12.50 -6.52 -6.50
C ALA A 89 -13.38 -6.10 -7.68
N ALA A 90 -13.01 -5.01 -8.34
CA ALA A 90 -13.73 -4.48 -9.49
C ALA A 90 -12.73 -4.04 -10.58
N ALA A 91 -13.17 -4.10 -11.84
CA ALA A 91 -12.43 -3.61 -12.98
C ALA A 91 -13.36 -2.83 -13.91
N TRP A 92 -12.81 -1.85 -14.60
CA TRP A 92 -13.55 -1.02 -15.55
C TRP A 92 -13.23 -1.38 -17.00
N GLY A 93 -14.24 -1.31 -17.85
CA GLY A 93 -14.09 -1.64 -19.27
C GLY A 93 -13.74 -3.11 -19.51
N ALA A 94 -12.84 -3.36 -20.46
CA ALA A 94 -12.38 -4.70 -20.83
C ALA A 94 -11.15 -5.14 -20.00
N GLN A 95 -10.88 -4.53 -18.87
CA GLN A 95 -9.71 -4.84 -18.05
C GLN A 95 -9.86 -6.19 -17.35
N ASP A 96 -8.82 -7.01 -17.45
CA ASP A 96 -8.73 -8.27 -16.70
C ASP A 96 -8.00 -8.02 -15.37
N LEU A 97 -8.65 -8.37 -14.26
CA LEU A 97 -8.04 -8.31 -12.92
C LEU A 97 -6.77 -9.18 -12.77
N ARG A 98 -6.59 -10.14 -13.68
CA ARG A 98 -5.41 -11.03 -13.71
C ARG A 98 -4.30 -10.52 -14.63
N ALA A 99 -4.56 -9.49 -15.43
CA ALA A 99 -3.56 -8.94 -16.32
C ALA A 99 -2.39 -8.34 -15.53
N VAL A 100 -1.19 -8.58 -16.04
CA VAL A 100 0.03 -7.95 -15.50
C VAL A 100 -0.03 -6.45 -15.77
N LYS A 101 0.21 -5.66 -14.75
CA LYS A 101 0.12 -4.20 -14.81
C LYS A 101 1.39 -3.55 -14.29
N TYR A 102 1.69 -2.37 -14.83
CA TYR A 102 2.76 -1.55 -14.29
C TYR A 102 2.35 -0.98 -12.94
N THR A 103 3.13 -1.25 -11.92
CA THR A 103 2.86 -0.76 -10.55
C THR A 103 3.48 0.61 -10.27
N PHE A 104 4.32 1.11 -11.19
CA PHE A 104 5.03 2.39 -11.05
C PHE A 104 5.65 2.54 -9.65
N SER A 105 5.39 3.65 -8.97
CA SER A 105 5.95 3.93 -7.64
C SER A 105 5.46 3.00 -6.53
N ALA A 106 4.41 2.20 -6.74
CA ALA A 106 4.00 1.21 -5.76
C ALA A 106 5.07 0.12 -5.53
N CYS A 107 5.96 -0.12 -6.52
CA CYS A 107 7.10 -1.02 -6.35
C CYS A 107 8.06 -0.56 -5.25
N LYS A 108 8.12 0.73 -4.92
CA LYS A 108 8.96 1.24 -3.83
C LYS A 108 8.57 0.66 -2.47
N SER A 109 7.27 0.42 -2.26
CA SER A 109 6.80 -0.27 -1.05
C SER A 109 7.30 -1.71 -0.97
N VAL A 110 7.36 -2.41 -2.11
CA VAL A 110 7.91 -3.77 -2.19
C VAL A 110 9.40 -3.77 -1.88
N VAL A 111 10.14 -2.81 -2.45
CA VAL A 111 11.59 -2.64 -2.16
C VAL A 111 11.81 -2.32 -0.67
N SER A 112 10.99 -1.45 -0.09
CA SER A 112 11.06 -1.14 1.35
C SER A 112 10.84 -2.37 2.22
N LEU A 113 9.89 -3.24 1.86
CA LEU A 113 9.69 -4.52 2.56
C LEU A 113 10.90 -5.44 2.41
N ALA A 114 11.48 -5.53 1.22
CA ALA A 114 12.68 -6.34 0.98
C ALA A 114 13.87 -5.87 1.83
N VAL A 115 14.09 -4.55 1.91
CA VAL A 115 15.11 -3.96 2.79
C VAL A 115 14.81 -4.29 4.25
N GLY A 116 13.54 -4.21 4.67
CA GLY A 116 13.12 -4.59 6.02
C GLY A 116 13.46 -6.06 6.37
N LEU A 117 13.29 -6.98 5.42
CA LEU A 117 13.67 -8.38 5.60
C LEU A 117 15.19 -8.54 5.73
N LEU A 118 15.99 -7.82 4.92
CA LEU A 118 17.46 -7.85 5.03
C LEU A 118 17.94 -7.33 6.39
N ILE A 119 17.28 -6.29 6.92
CA ILE A 119 17.58 -5.77 8.27
C ILE A 119 17.24 -6.81 9.33
N ASP A 120 16.07 -7.47 9.20
CA ASP A 120 15.64 -8.50 10.14
C ASP A 120 16.59 -9.70 10.14
N ASP A 121 17.12 -10.08 8.98
CA ASP A 121 18.15 -11.12 8.84
C ASP A 121 19.55 -10.65 9.25
N ARG A 122 19.71 -9.42 9.70
CA ARG A 122 20.98 -8.78 10.12
C ARG A 122 22.02 -8.68 9.00
N ASN A 123 21.59 -8.72 7.75
CA ASN A 123 22.46 -8.56 6.59
C ASN A 123 22.61 -7.10 6.16
N LEU A 124 21.83 -6.18 6.74
CA LEU A 124 21.84 -4.77 6.43
C LEU A 124 21.46 -3.95 7.67
N SER A 125 22.03 -2.74 7.79
CA SER A 125 21.61 -1.73 8.77
C SER A 125 21.06 -0.50 8.08
N VAL A 126 20.03 0.12 8.66
CA VAL A 126 19.51 1.42 8.16
C VAL A 126 20.50 2.57 8.32
N THR A 127 21.56 2.38 9.10
CA THR A 127 22.63 3.37 9.32
C THR A 127 23.79 3.19 8.36
N GLU A 128 23.82 2.12 7.57
CA GLU A 128 24.83 1.92 6.53
C GLU A 128 24.69 2.97 5.43
N GLN A 129 25.83 3.43 4.95
CA GLN A 129 25.86 4.35 3.82
C GLN A 129 25.73 3.56 2.52
N VAL A 130 24.94 4.05 1.59
CA VAL A 130 24.77 3.42 0.27
C VAL A 130 26.09 3.22 -0.45
N ALA A 131 27.04 4.14 -0.26
CA ALA A 131 28.38 4.07 -0.84
C ALA A 131 29.24 2.93 -0.27
N ASP A 132 28.86 2.34 0.86
CA ASP A 132 29.58 1.19 1.45
C ASP A 132 29.03 -0.15 0.93
N ILE A 133 27.88 -0.11 0.22
CA ILE A 133 27.20 -1.28 -0.34
C ILE A 133 27.51 -1.46 -1.84
N PHE A 134 27.70 -0.36 -2.58
CA PHE A 134 27.94 -0.29 -4.02
C PHE A 134 29.24 0.46 -4.30
#